data_621532fd4f41695b210ff2f0ee3fdd60
#
_entry.id   621532fd4f41695b210ff2f0ee3fdd60
#
_cell.length_a   1.000
_cell.length_b   1.000
_cell.length_c   1.000
_cell.angle_alpha   90.00
_cell.angle_beta   90.00
_cell.angle_gamma   90.00
#
_symmetry.space_group_name_H-M   'P 1'
#
loop_
_entity.id
_entity.type
_entity.pdbx_description
1 polymer ?
#
loop_
_entity_poly.entity_id
_entity_poly.type
_entity_poly.pdbx_seq_one_letter_code
_entity_poly.pdbx_strand_id
1 'polypeptide(L)'
;MEAYEILKALREKKGLTQEHLAKKVMVTRQAVSRWENGETQPNTETLKLLSRVYDVSINTLLGSPRTLYCQCCGMPLTEDGMISRETDGSFNEDYCTWCYTGGTFVYTSKDMLLDFLLTHSPNSDNQPEPQRRAMYDGYLSQLKHWKQEV
;
A
#
# COMPACT_ATOMS: atom_id res chain seq x y z
N MET A 1 11.90 -12.45 6.57
CA MET A 1 10.94 -12.96 7.55
C MET A 1 9.72 -13.49 6.79
N GLU A 2 9.36 -14.70 7.05
CA GLU A 2 8.22 -15.33 6.39
C GLU A 2 6.88 -14.79 6.93
N ALA A 3 5.83 -14.89 6.11
CA ALA A 3 4.51 -14.36 6.50
C ALA A 3 4.00 -14.93 7.83
N TYR A 4 4.22 -16.21 8.08
CA TYR A 4 3.78 -16.85 9.34
C TYR A 4 4.51 -16.28 10.56
N GLU A 5 5.79 -15.94 10.42
CA GLU A 5 6.57 -15.31 11.50
C GLU A 5 6.07 -13.89 11.78
N ILE A 6 5.74 -13.16 10.72
CA ILE A 6 5.20 -11.79 10.83
C ILE A 6 3.85 -11.80 11.52
N LEU A 7 2.95 -12.70 11.15
CA LEU A 7 1.62 -12.81 11.80
C LEU A 7 1.76 -13.05 13.29
N LYS A 8 2.64 -13.97 13.70
CA LYS A 8 2.89 -14.25 15.11
C LYS A 8 3.49 -13.04 15.83
N ALA A 9 4.51 -12.41 15.24
CA ALA A 9 5.17 -11.25 15.84
C ALA A 9 4.22 -10.07 16.04
N LEU A 10 3.35 -9.79 15.06
CA LEU A 10 2.35 -8.72 15.16
C LEU A 10 1.32 -9.03 16.25
N ARG A 11 0.86 -10.28 16.36
CA ARG A 11 -0.07 -10.66 17.43
C ARG A 11 0.56 -10.45 18.80
N GLU A 12 1.77 -10.91 18.99
CA GLU A 12 2.50 -10.77 20.26
C GLU A 12 2.76 -9.28 20.60
N LYS A 13 3.11 -8.49 19.60
CA LYS A 13 3.30 -7.03 19.76
C LYS A 13 2.02 -6.33 20.23
N LYS A 14 0.85 -6.79 19.77
CA LYS A 14 -0.46 -6.28 20.18
C LYS A 14 -0.92 -6.83 21.55
N GLY A 15 -0.17 -7.75 22.14
CA GLY A 15 -0.55 -8.38 23.41
C GLY A 15 -1.76 -9.31 23.32
N LEU A 16 -2.05 -9.83 22.12
CA LEU A 16 -3.19 -10.73 21.89
C LEU A 16 -2.80 -12.19 22.02
N THR A 17 -3.68 -12.99 22.63
CA THR A 17 -3.58 -14.46 22.54
C THR A 17 -4.10 -14.93 21.20
N GLN A 18 -3.77 -16.16 20.80
CA GLN A 18 -4.33 -16.78 19.59
C GLN A 18 -5.86 -16.83 19.64
N GLU A 19 -6.44 -17.09 20.80
CA GLU A 19 -7.90 -17.11 20.96
C GLU A 19 -8.53 -15.72 20.83
N HIS A 20 -7.93 -14.70 21.41
CA HIS A 20 -8.40 -13.32 21.26
C HIS A 20 -8.36 -12.87 19.80
N LEU A 21 -7.27 -13.17 19.10
CA LEU A 21 -7.17 -12.86 17.68
C LEU A 21 -8.23 -13.59 16.87
N ALA A 22 -8.41 -14.90 17.14
CA ALA A 22 -9.39 -15.72 16.43
C ALA A 22 -10.80 -15.12 16.53
N LYS A 23 -11.19 -14.65 17.70
CA LYS A 23 -12.49 -13.98 17.90
C LYS A 23 -12.58 -12.67 17.11
N LYS A 24 -11.52 -11.89 17.04
CA LYS A 24 -11.50 -10.61 16.32
C LYS A 24 -11.66 -10.78 14.81
N VAL A 25 -11.13 -11.86 14.26
CA VAL A 25 -11.18 -12.12 12.82
C VAL A 25 -12.14 -13.26 12.45
N MET A 26 -12.97 -13.68 13.39
CA MET A 26 -14.07 -14.64 13.20
C MET A 26 -13.61 -16.00 12.66
N VAL A 27 -12.55 -16.53 13.22
CA VAL A 27 -12.00 -17.86 12.89
C VAL A 27 -11.79 -18.67 14.17
N THR A 28 -11.37 -19.91 14.03
CA THR A 28 -11.03 -20.77 15.17
C THR A 28 -9.60 -20.47 15.65
N ARG A 29 -9.32 -20.77 16.93
CA ARG A 29 -7.96 -20.70 17.46
C ARG A 29 -7.00 -21.62 16.68
N GLN A 30 -7.49 -22.80 16.27
CA GLN A 30 -6.71 -23.74 15.48
C GLN A 30 -6.27 -23.13 14.13
N ALA A 31 -7.13 -22.34 13.49
CA ALA A 31 -6.77 -21.64 12.26
C ALA A 31 -5.60 -20.70 12.49
N VAL A 32 -5.66 -19.86 13.55
CA VAL A 32 -4.57 -18.96 13.91
C VAL A 32 -3.27 -19.71 14.18
N SER A 33 -3.35 -20.81 14.92
CA SER A 33 -2.18 -21.65 15.21
C SER A 33 -1.53 -22.18 13.92
N ARG A 34 -2.34 -22.65 12.98
CA ARG A 34 -1.84 -23.18 11.69
C ARG A 34 -1.18 -22.08 10.85
N TRP A 35 -1.73 -20.87 10.83
CA TRP A 35 -1.10 -19.74 10.14
C TRP A 35 0.27 -19.42 10.72
N GLU A 36 0.38 -19.40 12.05
CA GLU A 36 1.61 -19.04 12.74
C GLU A 36 2.68 -20.14 12.69
N ASN A 37 2.26 -21.38 12.39
CA ASN A 37 3.17 -22.50 12.17
C ASN A 37 3.55 -22.69 10.69
N GLY A 38 2.99 -21.89 9.79
CA GLY A 38 3.25 -22.01 8.36
C GLY A 38 2.53 -23.16 7.67
N GLU A 39 1.56 -23.79 8.34
CA GLU A 39 0.82 -24.92 7.78
C GLU A 39 -0.24 -24.51 6.76
N THR A 40 -0.90 -23.36 7.02
CA THR A 40 -1.92 -22.77 6.15
C THR A 40 -1.76 -21.27 6.12
N GLN A 41 -2.47 -20.61 5.20
CA GLN A 41 -2.49 -19.16 5.09
C GLN A 41 -3.92 -18.63 5.27
N PRO A 42 -4.09 -17.42 5.83
CA PRO A 42 -5.39 -16.76 5.86
C PRO A 42 -5.88 -16.50 4.42
N ASN A 43 -7.19 -16.59 4.22
CA ASN A 43 -7.78 -16.20 2.93
C ASN A 43 -7.80 -14.65 2.79
N THR A 44 -8.18 -14.16 1.61
CA THR A 44 -8.16 -12.73 1.31
C THR A 44 -9.02 -11.91 2.27
N GLU A 45 -10.23 -12.38 2.59
CA GLU A 45 -11.12 -11.66 3.52
C GLU A 45 -10.54 -11.59 4.93
N THR A 46 -9.92 -12.67 5.39
CA THR A 46 -9.24 -12.70 6.68
C THR A 46 -8.01 -11.80 6.69
N LEU A 47 -7.24 -11.74 5.60
CA LEU A 47 -6.11 -10.82 5.47
C LEU A 47 -6.56 -9.37 5.60
N LYS A 48 -7.70 -8.99 5.04
CA LYS A 48 -8.27 -7.64 5.20
C LYS A 48 -8.58 -7.33 6.68
N LEU A 49 -9.16 -8.30 7.39
CA LEU A 49 -9.45 -8.14 8.82
C LEU A 49 -8.16 -8.03 9.65
N LEU A 50 -7.17 -8.87 9.37
CA LEU A 50 -5.87 -8.83 10.03
C LEU A 50 -5.15 -7.49 9.79
N SER A 51 -5.21 -6.99 8.56
CA SER A 51 -4.68 -5.67 8.21
C SER A 51 -5.27 -4.57 9.09
N ARG A 52 -6.57 -4.61 9.35
CA ARG A 52 -7.23 -3.65 10.25
C ARG A 52 -6.84 -3.84 11.71
N VAL A 53 -6.82 -5.08 12.19
CA VAL A 53 -6.47 -5.40 13.58
C VAL A 53 -5.04 -4.95 13.90
N TYR A 54 -4.11 -5.22 12.99
CA TYR A 54 -2.70 -4.90 13.20
C TYR A 54 -2.31 -3.52 12.70
N ASP A 55 -3.17 -2.86 11.95
CA ASP A 55 -2.90 -1.56 11.31
C ASP A 55 -1.64 -1.59 10.44
N VAL A 56 -1.53 -2.60 9.62
CA VAL A 56 -0.46 -2.77 8.63
C VAL A 56 -1.06 -3.16 7.27
N SER A 57 -0.35 -2.86 6.18
CA SER A 57 -0.82 -3.25 4.84
C SER A 57 -0.83 -4.77 4.67
N ILE A 58 -1.65 -5.27 3.75
CA ILE A 58 -1.66 -6.70 3.40
C ILE A 58 -0.30 -7.11 2.82
N ASN A 59 0.33 -6.25 2.04
CA ASN A 59 1.68 -6.52 1.52
C ASN A 59 2.66 -6.78 2.66
N THR A 60 2.62 -5.96 3.72
CA THR A 60 3.45 -6.15 4.93
C THR A 60 3.10 -7.46 5.64
N LEU A 61 1.82 -7.81 5.77
CA LEU A 61 1.40 -9.10 6.35
C LEU A 61 1.99 -10.30 5.62
N LEU A 62 2.15 -10.17 4.31
CA LEU A 62 2.67 -11.24 3.44
C LEU A 62 4.21 -11.24 3.33
N GLY A 63 4.90 -10.37 4.09
CA GLY A 63 6.35 -10.29 4.06
C GLY A 63 6.90 -9.39 2.95
N SER A 64 6.10 -8.44 2.48
CA SER A 64 6.45 -7.48 1.43
C SER A 64 6.95 -8.16 0.13
N PRO A 65 6.17 -9.11 -0.43
CA PRO A 65 6.60 -9.86 -1.62
C PRO A 65 6.67 -8.98 -2.87
N ARG A 66 6.04 -7.80 -2.87
CA ARG A 66 6.03 -6.88 -3.99
C ARG A 66 6.58 -5.52 -3.57
N THR A 67 7.32 -4.88 -4.47
CA THR A 67 7.60 -3.45 -4.34
C THR A 67 6.39 -2.68 -4.85
N LEU A 68 5.79 -1.88 -3.98
CA LEU A 68 4.62 -1.08 -4.32
C LEU A 68 5.05 0.27 -4.87
N TYR A 69 4.34 0.75 -5.89
CA TYR A 69 4.51 2.09 -6.48
C TYR A 69 3.17 2.80 -6.53
N CYS A 70 3.16 4.10 -6.23
CA CYS A 70 1.95 4.89 -6.37
C CYS A 70 1.51 4.93 -7.83
N GLN A 71 0.28 4.52 -8.11
CA GLN A 71 -0.28 4.48 -9.45
C GLN A 71 -0.80 5.84 -9.95
N CYS A 72 -0.50 6.90 -9.21
CA CYS A 72 -0.76 8.28 -9.61
C CYS A 72 0.55 9.04 -9.91
N CYS A 73 1.50 9.07 -8.98
CA CYS A 73 2.78 9.80 -9.16
C CYS A 73 3.99 8.90 -9.41
N GLY A 74 3.86 7.59 -9.21
CA GLY A 74 4.92 6.63 -9.50
C GLY A 74 6.02 6.51 -8.43
N MET A 75 5.88 7.19 -7.29
CA MET A 75 6.87 7.07 -6.21
C MET A 75 6.82 5.66 -5.59
N PRO A 76 7.97 5.11 -5.17
CA PRO A 76 7.96 3.85 -4.45
C PRO A 76 7.33 4.01 -3.06
N LEU A 77 6.53 3.02 -2.65
CA LEU A 77 5.88 2.96 -1.34
C LEU A 77 6.66 1.98 -0.47
N THR A 78 7.66 2.49 0.25
CA THR A 78 8.62 1.66 0.99
C THR A 78 8.18 1.34 2.41
N GLU A 79 7.21 2.05 2.94
CA GLU A 79 6.67 1.84 4.29
C GLU A 79 5.16 2.10 4.32
N ASP A 80 4.49 1.46 5.27
CA ASP A 80 3.03 1.56 5.39
C ASP A 80 2.54 3.00 5.59
N GLY A 81 3.34 3.84 6.25
CA GLY A 81 3.00 5.27 6.42
C GLY A 81 2.90 6.06 5.12
N MET A 82 3.46 5.57 4.03
CA MET A 82 3.38 6.20 2.71
C MET A 82 2.16 5.74 1.91
N ILE A 83 1.50 4.66 2.32
CA ILE A 83 0.35 4.09 1.63
C ILE A 83 -0.91 4.83 2.02
N SER A 84 -1.74 5.19 1.03
CA SER A 84 -3.01 5.87 1.26
C SER A 84 -4.02 4.98 1.98
N ARG A 85 -5.04 5.62 2.53
CA ARG A 85 -6.13 4.93 3.21
C ARG A 85 -7.47 5.36 2.67
N GLU A 86 -8.41 4.41 2.66
CA GLU A 86 -9.81 4.67 2.41
C GLU A 86 -10.45 5.39 3.60
N THR A 87 -11.67 5.87 3.43
CA THR A 87 -12.41 6.56 4.50
C THR A 87 -12.65 5.69 5.73
N ASP A 88 -12.69 4.37 5.57
CA ASP A 88 -12.85 3.41 6.66
C ASP A 88 -11.52 3.06 7.37
N GLY A 89 -10.42 3.66 6.96
CA GLY A 89 -9.08 3.41 7.50
C GLY A 89 -8.32 2.25 6.86
N SER A 90 -8.94 1.50 5.96
CA SER A 90 -8.24 0.42 5.25
C SER A 90 -7.20 0.96 4.28
N PHE A 91 -6.13 0.20 4.07
CA PHE A 91 -5.05 0.61 3.15
C PHE A 91 -5.49 0.48 1.69
N ASN A 92 -5.13 1.49 0.89
CA ASN A 92 -5.19 1.43 -0.56
C ASN A 92 -3.75 1.37 -1.10
N GLU A 93 -3.28 0.18 -1.41
CA GLU A 93 -1.89 -0.07 -1.80
C GLU A 93 -1.54 0.44 -3.21
N ASP A 94 -2.50 0.97 -3.95
CA ASP A 94 -2.28 1.53 -5.28
C ASP A 94 -1.77 2.98 -5.26
N TYR A 95 -1.96 3.72 -4.16
CA TYR A 95 -1.68 5.15 -4.12
C TYR A 95 -0.94 5.57 -2.85
N CYS A 96 -0.19 6.67 -2.95
CA CYS A 96 0.44 7.29 -1.78
C CYS A 96 -0.53 8.26 -1.08
N THR A 97 -0.20 8.63 0.17
CA THR A 97 -1.00 9.55 0.98
C THR A 97 -1.10 10.95 0.39
N TRP A 98 -0.14 11.35 -0.44
CA TRP A 98 -0.10 12.66 -1.07
C TRP A 98 -0.93 12.76 -2.35
N CYS A 99 -1.22 11.63 -2.99
CA CYS A 99 -2.04 11.58 -4.20
C CYS A 99 -3.50 11.24 -3.93
N TYR A 100 -3.75 10.44 -2.90
CA TYR A 100 -5.08 9.98 -2.54
C TYR A 100 -5.24 10.04 -1.03
N THR A 101 -6.23 10.79 -0.56
CA THR A 101 -6.49 10.97 0.87
C THR A 101 -7.97 11.27 1.12
N GLY A 102 -8.51 10.71 2.22
CA GLY A 102 -9.91 10.93 2.58
C GLY A 102 -10.91 10.45 1.52
N GLY A 103 -10.55 9.46 0.72
CA GLY A 103 -11.41 8.91 -0.34
C GLY A 103 -11.40 9.72 -1.64
N THR A 104 -10.51 10.71 -1.78
CA THR A 104 -10.44 11.56 -2.98
C THR A 104 -9.00 11.74 -3.47
N PHE A 105 -8.87 11.91 -4.79
CA PHE A 105 -7.59 12.23 -5.41
C PHE A 105 -7.27 13.72 -5.26
N VAL A 106 -6.03 14.01 -4.85
CA VAL A 106 -5.53 15.39 -4.69
C VAL A 106 -5.33 16.04 -6.06
N TYR A 107 -4.78 15.29 -7.03
CA TYR A 107 -4.54 15.77 -8.39
C TYR A 107 -5.71 15.36 -9.27
N THR A 108 -6.53 16.33 -9.68
CA THR A 108 -7.70 16.08 -10.53
C THR A 108 -7.37 16.04 -12.02
N SER A 109 -6.17 16.48 -12.40
CA SER A 109 -5.66 16.37 -13.76
C SER A 109 -4.18 15.99 -13.76
N LYS A 110 -3.74 15.35 -14.84
CA LYS A 110 -2.33 15.00 -15.02
C LYS A 110 -1.45 16.26 -15.08
N ASP A 111 -1.96 17.36 -15.65
CA ASP A 111 -1.22 18.63 -15.73
C ASP A 111 -0.92 19.19 -14.34
N MET A 112 -1.83 19.12 -13.39
CA MET A 112 -1.58 19.56 -12.01
C MET A 112 -0.40 18.78 -11.39
N LEU A 113 -0.37 17.47 -11.60
CA LEU A 113 0.72 16.64 -11.10
C LEU A 113 2.04 16.92 -11.81
N LEU A 114 2.00 17.12 -13.13
CA LEU A 114 3.18 17.48 -13.91
C LEU A 114 3.78 18.80 -13.44
N ASP A 115 2.96 19.82 -13.19
CA ASP A 115 3.40 21.12 -12.67
C ASP A 115 4.07 20.97 -11.29
N PHE A 116 3.49 20.14 -10.42
CA PHE A 116 4.06 19.85 -9.11
C PHE A 116 5.43 19.15 -9.24
N LEU A 117 5.53 18.13 -10.09
CA LEU A 117 6.78 17.39 -10.30
C LEU A 117 7.87 18.27 -10.87
N LEU A 118 7.56 19.14 -11.85
CA LEU A 118 8.51 20.06 -12.43
C LEU A 118 9.05 21.08 -11.41
N THR A 119 8.20 21.50 -10.47
CA THR A 119 8.57 22.47 -9.44
C THR A 119 9.41 21.85 -8.32
N HIS A 120 9.10 20.62 -7.90
CA HIS A 120 9.64 20.01 -6.69
C HIS A 120 10.67 18.90 -6.94
N SER A 121 10.74 18.36 -8.15
CA SER A 121 11.71 17.29 -8.46
C SER A 121 13.08 17.86 -8.79
N PRO A 122 14.16 17.17 -8.38
CA PRO A 122 15.52 17.60 -8.72
C PRO A 122 15.74 17.62 -10.23
N ASN A 123 16.50 18.61 -10.70
CA ASN A 123 16.95 18.73 -12.09
C ASN A 123 18.46 18.79 -12.14
N SER A 124 19.12 17.70 -11.68
CA SER A 124 20.57 17.61 -11.61
C SER A 124 21.26 17.72 -12.96
N ASP A 125 20.58 17.27 -14.02
CA ASP A 125 21.12 17.30 -15.39
C ASP A 125 20.81 18.60 -16.13
N ASN A 126 20.14 19.53 -15.44
CA ASN A 126 19.79 20.85 -15.96
C ASN A 126 19.05 20.79 -17.32
N GLN A 127 18.12 19.83 -17.43
CA GLN A 127 17.33 19.65 -18.64
C GLN A 127 16.27 20.73 -18.80
N PRO A 128 15.97 21.16 -20.06
CA PRO A 128 14.89 22.10 -20.33
C PRO A 128 13.52 21.57 -19.87
N GLU A 129 12.65 22.43 -19.38
CA GLU A 129 11.33 22.08 -18.89
C GLU A 129 10.48 21.26 -19.89
N PRO A 130 10.41 21.61 -21.19
CA PRO A 130 9.61 20.81 -22.15
C PRO A 130 10.05 19.36 -22.26
N GLN A 131 11.36 19.08 -22.15
CA GLN A 131 11.89 17.73 -22.18
C GLN A 131 11.57 16.96 -20.89
N ARG A 132 11.72 17.62 -19.74
CA ARG A 132 11.35 17.02 -18.45
C ARG A 132 9.86 16.71 -18.38
N ARG A 133 9.02 17.63 -18.84
CA ARG A 133 7.58 17.44 -18.88
C ARG A 133 7.18 16.24 -19.75
N ALA A 134 7.76 16.14 -20.92
CA ALA A 134 7.51 15.01 -21.83
C ALA A 134 7.93 13.67 -21.20
N MET A 135 9.07 13.63 -20.51
CA MET A 135 9.56 12.43 -19.83
C MET A 135 8.60 12.01 -18.71
N TYR A 136 8.21 12.94 -17.84
CA TYR A 136 7.26 12.65 -16.75
C TYR A 136 5.89 12.25 -17.31
N ASP A 137 5.40 12.94 -18.32
CA ASP A 137 4.10 12.61 -18.96
C ASP A 137 4.11 11.20 -19.53
N GLY A 138 5.16 10.80 -20.21
CA GLY A 138 5.32 9.44 -20.73
C GLY A 138 5.31 8.39 -19.63
N TYR A 139 5.97 8.66 -18.51
CA TYR A 139 5.98 7.76 -17.36
C TYR A 139 4.61 7.69 -16.69
N LEU A 140 3.99 8.83 -16.38
CA LEU A 140 2.68 8.88 -15.71
C LEU A 140 1.59 8.20 -16.55
N SER A 141 1.66 8.32 -17.88
CA SER A 141 0.66 7.72 -18.78
C SER A 141 0.59 6.19 -18.70
N GLN A 142 1.62 5.55 -18.17
CA GLN A 142 1.66 4.09 -17.97
C GLN A 142 1.06 3.67 -16.63
N LEU A 143 0.84 4.60 -15.70
CA LEU A 143 0.31 4.30 -14.37
C LEU A 143 -1.22 4.12 -14.42
N LYS A 144 -1.74 3.27 -13.55
CA LYS A 144 -3.16 2.89 -13.50
C LYS A 144 -4.10 4.10 -13.53
N HIS A 145 -3.80 5.14 -12.73
CA HIS A 145 -4.68 6.30 -12.58
C HIS A 145 -4.81 7.12 -13.87
N TRP A 146 -3.72 7.22 -14.65
CA TRP A 146 -3.67 8.04 -15.85
C TRP A 146 -3.79 7.24 -17.13
N LYS A 147 -3.76 5.92 -17.03
CA LYS A 147 -3.88 5.05 -18.19
C LYS A 147 -5.28 5.16 -18.76
N GLN A 148 -5.37 5.55 -20.03
CA GLN A 148 -6.65 5.59 -20.74
C GLN A 148 -7.13 4.16 -20.96
N GLU A 149 -8.33 3.86 -20.50
CA GLU A 149 -9.01 2.62 -20.87
C GLU A 149 -9.33 2.67 -22.37
N VAL A 150 -8.86 1.68 -23.06
CA VAL A 150 -9.14 1.51 -24.48
C VAL A 150 -10.46 0.74 -24.62
#